data_77656e6f8b24892d4fa66530c8bba1c5
#
_entry.id   77656e6f8b24892d4fa66530c8bba1c5
#
_cell.length_a   1.000
_cell.length_b   1.000
_cell.length_c   1.000
_cell.angle_alpha   90.00
_cell.angle_beta   90.00
_cell.angle_gamma   90.00
#
_symmetry.space_group_name_H-M   'P 1'
#
loop_
_entity.id
_entity.type
_entity.pdbx_description
1 polymer ?
#
loop_
_entity_poly.entity_id
_entity_poly.type
_entity_poly.pdbx_seq_one_letter_code
_entity_poly.pdbx_strand_id
1 'polypeptide(L)'
;MPSVEGLGGFFTTVGVVNDPCRCKGVLVVDLCKQVNGLDRSGTLQVVAPDGYMMVFSHDQVLGDFHTYDPKTFREVPHDDLNMILMYEIDGKPLSDHNGKPLRIAIVSSESRYLTEGHNWVKWVNKMVIRNASSNFV
;
A
#
# COMPACT_ATOMS: atom_id res chain seq x y z
N MET A 1 13.77 2.74 11.49
CA MET A 1 12.84 1.67 11.08
C MET A 1 13.41 0.96 9.86
N PRO A 2 13.43 -0.37 9.84
CA PRO A 2 14.02 -1.08 8.71
C PRO A 2 13.23 -0.87 7.42
N SER A 3 13.96 -0.81 6.31
CA SER A 3 13.34 -0.72 4.99
C SER A 3 13.01 -2.10 4.46
N VAL A 4 12.00 -2.16 3.60
CA VAL A 4 11.53 -3.37 2.92
C VAL A 4 11.49 -3.08 1.43
N GLU A 5 11.95 -4.03 0.63
CA GLU A 5 11.86 -3.96 -0.82
C GLU A 5 10.96 -5.06 -1.35
N GLY A 6 10.32 -4.80 -2.47
CA GLY A 6 9.51 -5.79 -3.15
C GLY A 6 9.11 -5.33 -4.53
N LEU A 7 8.44 -6.23 -5.25
CA LEU A 7 7.94 -5.97 -6.59
C LEU A 7 6.45 -5.68 -6.53
N GLY A 8 6.03 -4.57 -7.13
CA GLY A 8 4.62 -4.22 -7.16
C GLY A 8 4.28 -3.38 -8.36
N GLY A 9 3.09 -3.58 -8.88
CA GLY A 9 2.51 -2.80 -9.96
C GLY A 9 1.02 -2.66 -9.74
N PHE A 10 0.37 -1.87 -10.58
CA PHE A 10 -1.06 -1.62 -10.42
C PHE A 10 -1.72 -1.29 -11.76
N PHE A 11 -3.04 -1.37 -11.76
CA PHE A 11 -3.85 -0.93 -12.89
C PHE A 11 -4.98 -0.03 -12.41
N THR A 12 -5.40 0.88 -13.28
CA THR A 12 -6.48 1.82 -12.98
C THR A 12 -7.78 1.39 -13.67
N THR A 13 -8.91 1.95 -13.23
CA THR A 13 -10.21 1.68 -13.83
C THR A 13 -10.32 2.15 -15.27
N VAL A 14 -9.46 3.08 -15.69
CA VAL A 14 -9.41 3.59 -17.07
C VAL A 14 -8.40 2.83 -17.93
N GLY A 15 -7.85 1.72 -17.44
CA GLY A 15 -7.00 0.84 -18.24
C GLY A 15 -5.52 1.20 -18.26
N VAL A 16 -5.07 2.13 -17.43
CA VAL A 16 -3.64 2.42 -17.31
C VAL A 16 -2.99 1.33 -16.49
N VAL A 17 -1.91 0.75 -17.00
CA VAL A 17 -1.16 -0.31 -16.34
C VAL A 17 0.23 0.18 -16.01
N ASN A 18 0.64 0.02 -14.75
CA ASN A 18 2.01 0.22 -14.33
C ASN A 18 2.57 -1.14 -13.95
N ASP A 19 3.48 -1.65 -14.80
CA ASP A 19 4.08 -2.97 -14.60
C ASP A 19 4.84 -3.02 -13.28
N PRO A 20 4.94 -4.22 -12.66
CA PRO A 20 5.66 -4.35 -11.41
C PRO A 20 7.09 -3.83 -11.50
N CYS A 21 7.46 -3.00 -10.55
CA CYS A 21 8.79 -2.45 -10.40
C CYS A 21 9.27 -2.67 -8.97
N ARG A 22 10.55 -2.44 -8.74
CA ARG A 22 11.12 -2.60 -7.40
C ARG A 22 10.81 -1.38 -6.56
N CYS A 23 10.05 -1.61 -5.50
CA CYS A 23 9.63 -0.57 -4.57
C CYS A 23 10.34 -0.73 -3.23
N LYS A 24 10.70 0.37 -2.59
CA LYS A 24 11.32 0.37 -1.28
C LYS A 24 10.62 1.34 -0.35
N GLY A 25 10.42 0.90 0.87
CA GLY A 25 9.77 1.72 1.88
C GLY A 25 9.78 1.05 3.23
N VAL A 26 8.85 1.44 4.10
CA VAL A 26 8.70 0.82 5.42
C VAL A 26 7.35 0.12 5.50
N LEU A 27 7.28 -0.95 6.28
CA LEU A 27 6.02 -1.67 6.48
C LEU A 27 5.01 -0.77 7.18
N VAL A 28 3.83 -0.66 6.60
CA VAL A 28 2.74 0.12 7.21
C VAL A 28 2.34 -0.46 8.57
N VAL A 29 2.32 -1.79 8.70
CA VAL A 29 1.98 -2.42 9.98
C VAL A 29 2.97 -2.02 11.09
N ASP A 30 4.24 -1.83 10.75
CA ASP A 30 5.25 -1.40 11.73
C ASP A 30 5.04 0.05 12.14
N LEU A 31 4.63 0.91 11.20
CA LEU A 31 4.25 2.28 11.53
C LEU A 31 3.06 2.31 12.49
N CYS A 32 2.06 1.47 12.26
CA CYS A 32 0.91 1.36 13.14
C CYS A 32 1.33 0.95 14.56
N LYS A 33 2.25 0.00 14.67
CA LYS A 33 2.73 -0.47 15.98
C LYS A 33 3.39 0.62 16.81
N GLN A 34 3.94 1.64 16.18
CA GLN A 34 4.57 2.75 16.89
C GLN A 34 3.57 3.70 17.55
N VAL A 35 2.30 3.60 17.18
CA VAL A 35 1.23 4.44 17.73
C VAL A 35 0.09 3.58 18.27
N ASN A 36 0.41 2.59 19.09
CA ASN A 36 -0.51 1.67 19.77
C ASN A 36 -1.12 0.56 18.91
N GLY A 37 -0.70 0.45 17.65
CA GLY A 37 -1.13 -0.64 16.79
C GLY A 37 -2.53 -0.47 16.20
N LEU A 38 -2.86 -1.38 15.29
CA LEU A 38 -4.15 -1.44 14.61
C LEU A 38 -4.87 -2.71 15.07
N ASP A 39 -6.07 -2.55 15.65
CA ASP A 39 -6.90 -3.68 16.10
C ASP A 39 -7.48 -4.42 14.90
N ARG A 40 -7.87 -5.69 15.10
CA ARG A 40 -8.51 -6.50 14.06
C ARG A 40 -9.78 -5.86 13.49
N SER A 41 -10.53 -5.15 14.32
CA SER A 41 -11.75 -4.45 13.90
C SER A 41 -11.49 -2.99 13.55
N GLY A 42 -10.23 -2.55 13.63
CA GLY A 42 -9.85 -1.18 13.34
C GLY A 42 -9.64 -0.92 11.85
N THR A 43 -9.46 0.35 11.54
CA THR A 43 -9.17 0.81 10.17
C THR A 43 -8.00 1.78 10.17
N LEU A 44 -7.28 1.79 9.05
CA LEU A 44 -6.24 2.77 8.78
C LEU A 44 -6.71 3.69 7.66
N GLN A 45 -6.77 4.98 7.94
CA GLN A 45 -7.13 6.00 6.98
C GLN A 45 -5.85 6.64 6.45
N VAL A 46 -5.66 6.63 5.14
CA VAL A 46 -4.49 7.21 4.47
C VAL A 46 -4.95 8.38 3.62
N VAL A 47 -4.36 9.54 3.84
CA VAL A 47 -4.86 10.81 3.30
C VAL A 47 -3.75 11.54 2.56
N ALA A 48 -4.10 12.14 1.40
CA ALA A 48 -3.25 13.02 0.62
C ALA A 48 -3.72 14.47 0.75
N PRO A 49 -2.84 15.45 0.44
CA PRO A 49 -3.20 16.87 0.60
C PRO A 49 -4.38 17.35 -0.27
N ASP A 50 -4.61 16.68 -1.40
CA ASP A 50 -5.71 17.02 -2.31
C ASP A 50 -7.07 16.47 -1.85
N GLY A 51 -7.12 15.82 -0.70
CA GLY A 51 -8.33 15.23 -0.15
C GLY A 51 -8.56 13.77 -0.53
N TYR A 52 -7.75 13.21 -1.41
CA TYR A 52 -7.87 11.78 -1.73
C TYR A 52 -7.59 10.96 -0.49
N MET A 53 -8.43 9.95 -0.25
CA MET A 53 -8.36 9.16 0.96
C MET A 53 -8.76 7.72 0.69
N MET A 54 -8.04 6.79 1.31
CA MET A 54 -8.41 5.38 1.33
C MET A 54 -8.47 4.89 2.76
N VAL A 55 -9.41 4.00 3.03
CA VAL A 55 -9.55 3.35 4.33
C VAL A 55 -9.24 1.88 4.14
N PHE A 56 -8.27 1.39 4.91
CA PHE A 56 -7.83 0.00 4.84
C PHE A 56 -8.22 -0.74 6.12
N SER A 57 -8.66 -1.99 5.96
CA SER A 57 -8.91 -2.86 7.10
C SER A 57 -7.60 -3.37 7.69
N HIS A 58 -7.68 -3.95 8.87
CA HIS A 58 -6.54 -4.62 9.49
C HIS A 58 -5.94 -5.68 8.57
N ASP A 59 -6.79 -6.51 7.94
CA ASP A 59 -6.30 -7.58 7.06
C ASP A 59 -5.63 -7.03 5.82
N GLN A 60 -6.14 -5.94 5.26
CA GLN A 60 -5.49 -5.27 4.12
C GLN A 60 -4.12 -4.73 4.48
N VAL A 61 -3.98 -4.13 5.66
CA VAL A 61 -2.67 -3.65 6.12
C VAL A 61 -1.68 -4.81 6.24
N LEU A 62 -2.15 -6.01 6.53
CA LEU A 62 -1.31 -7.21 6.59
C LEU A 62 -1.11 -7.89 5.23
N GLY A 63 -1.67 -7.34 4.14
CA GLY A 63 -1.42 -7.83 2.79
C GLY A 63 -2.57 -8.58 2.12
N ASP A 64 -3.79 -8.48 2.65
CA ASP A 64 -4.95 -9.13 2.04
C ASP A 64 -5.50 -8.28 0.88
N PHE A 65 -5.00 -8.55 -0.31
CA PHE A 65 -5.41 -7.88 -1.54
C PHE A 65 -5.61 -8.88 -2.66
N HIS A 66 -6.51 -8.56 -3.57
CA HIS A 66 -6.64 -9.30 -4.82
C HIS A 66 -5.47 -8.97 -5.72
N THR A 67 -4.90 -9.99 -6.33
CA THR A 67 -3.75 -9.86 -7.22
C THR A 67 -4.08 -10.38 -8.61
N TYR A 68 -3.45 -9.76 -9.61
CA TYR A 68 -3.75 -10.03 -11.02
C TYR A 68 -2.45 -10.26 -11.79
N ASP A 69 -2.52 -11.14 -12.77
CA ASP A 69 -1.39 -11.42 -13.65
C ASP A 69 -1.16 -10.22 -14.56
N PRO A 70 0.08 -9.69 -14.67
CA PRO A 70 0.35 -8.50 -15.49
C PRO A 70 0.11 -8.71 -16.99
N LYS A 71 0.10 -9.95 -17.47
CA LYS A 71 -0.07 -10.25 -18.89
C LYS A 71 -1.52 -10.54 -19.26
N THR A 72 -2.22 -11.30 -18.42
CA THR A 72 -3.59 -11.75 -18.70
C THR A 72 -4.66 -10.92 -18.01
N PHE A 73 -4.30 -10.15 -16.99
CA PHE A 73 -5.22 -9.38 -16.12
C PHE A 73 -6.24 -10.25 -15.40
N ARG A 74 -5.98 -11.56 -15.30
CA ARG A 74 -6.82 -12.45 -14.54
C ARG A 74 -6.38 -12.47 -13.09
N GLU A 75 -7.35 -12.59 -12.20
CA GLU A 75 -7.04 -12.75 -10.79
C GLU A 75 -6.31 -14.06 -10.56
N VAL A 76 -5.22 -14.00 -9.78
CA VAL A 76 -4.40 -15.16 -9.46
C VAL A 76 -4.16 -15.20 -7.96
N PRO A 77 -3.97 -16.39 -7.37
CA PRO A 77 -3.56 -16.49 -5.97
C PRO A 77 -2.16 -15.90 -5.80
N HIS A 78 -1.86 -15.45 -4.60
CA HIS A 78 -0.60 -14.76 -4.33
C HIS A 78 0.12 -15.36 -3.11
N ASP A 79 1.44 -15.15 -3.09
CA ASP A 79 2.27 -15.37 -1.91
C ASP A 79 2.06 -14.19 -0.93
N ASP A 80 2.90 -14.12 0.10
CA ASP A 80 2.78 -13.05 1.09
C ASP A 80 3.00 -11.68 0.44
N LEU A 81 2.06 -10.78 0.67
CA LEU A 81 2.15 -9.40 0.23
C LEU A 81 2.46 -8.49 1.42
N ASN A 82 3.13 -7.38 1.12
CA ASN A 82 3.40 -6.35 2.10
C ASN A 82 2.81 -5.02 1.64
N MET A 83 2.09 -4.35 2.53
CA MET A 83 1.73 -2.94 2.32
C MET A 83 2.87 -2.11 2.87
N ILE A 84 3.45 -1.26 2.03
CA ILE A 84 4.57 -0.40 2.43
C ILE A 84 4.23 1.06 2.16
N LEU A 85 4.84 1.93 2.95
CA LEU A 85 4.89 3.36 2.65
C LEU A 85 6.18 3.58 1.89
N MET A 86 6.04 3.68 0.57
CA MET A 86 7.14 3.67 -0.40
C MET A 86 7.75 5.04 -0.55
N TYR A 87 9.09 5.11 -0.63
CA TYR A 87 9.83 6.34 -0.89
C TYR A 87 10.84 6.23 -2.01
N GLU A 88 11.04 5.02 -2.58
CA GLU A 88 11.93 4.80 -3.73
C GLU A 88 11.31 3.82 -4.72
N ILE A 89 11.55 4.06 -6.00
CA ILE A 89 11.24 3.15 -7.10
C ILE A 89 12.53 2.93 -7.89
N ASP A 90 12.88 1.65 -8.09
CA ASP A 90 14.08 1.26 -8.85
C ASP A 90 15.36 1.98 -8.37
N GLY A 91 15.45 2.17 -7.04
CA GLY A 91 16.63 2.76 -6.41
C GLY A 91 16.66 4.28 -6.42
N LYS A 92 15.59 4.94 -6.87
CA LYS A 92 15.53 6.41 -6.95
C LYS A 92 14.35 6.95 -6.13
N PRO A 93 14.48 8.15 -5.54
CA PRO A 93 13.34 8.79 -4.88
C PRO A 93 12.17 8.96 -5.84
N LEU A 94 10.94 9.01 -5.29
CA LEU A 94 9.75 9.21 -6.09
C LEU A 94 9.77 10.57 -6.79
N SER A 95 9.30 10.60 -8.04
CA SER A 95 9.02 11.84 -8.75
C SER A 95 7.66 12.38 -8.34
N ASP A 96 7.35 13.61 -8.74
CA ASP A 96 6.00 14.19 -8.53
C ASP A 96 4.93 13.31 -9.16
N HIS A 97 5.17 12.84 -10.36
CA HIS A 97 4.23 11.97 -11.07
C HIS A 97 3.95 10.68 -10.31
N ASN A 98 4.97 10.16 -9.62
CA ASN A 98 4.85 8.93 -8.83
C ASN A 98 4.35 9.18 -7.41
N GLY A 99 4.10 10.43 -7.04
CA GLY A 99 3.49 10.76 -5.75
C GLY A 99 4.47 11.07 -4.63
N LYS A 100 5.60 11.69 -4.96
CA LYS A 100 6.62 12.02 -3.93
C LYS A 100 6.02 12.86 -2.80
N PRO A 101 6.55 12.77 -1.58
CA PRO A 101 7.70 11.94 -1.21
C PRO A 101 7.31 10.52 -0.81
N LEU A 102 6.04 10.24 -0.55
CA LEU A 102 5.58 8.97 0.01
C LEU A 102 4.33 8.49 -0.70
N ARG A 103 4.28 7.20 -0.99
CA ARG A 103 3.15 6.56 -1.64
C ARG A 103 2.91 5.19 -1.06
N ILE A 104 1.64 4.78 -0.96
CA ILE A 104 1.31 3.39 -0.61
C ILE A 104 1.64 2.47 -1.79
N ALA A 105 2.28 1.34 -1.50
CA ALA A 105 2.54 0.29 -2.47
C ALA A 105 2.21 -1.06 -1.86
N ILE A 106 1.74 -1.98 -2.70
CA ILE A 106 1.47 -3.36 -2.31
C ILE A 106 2.45 -4.23 -3.09
N VAL A 107 3.35 -4.90 -2.39
CA VAL A 107 4.48 -5.58 -3.01
C VAL A 107 4.59 -7.03 -2.56
N SER A 108 5.15 -7.87 -3.45
CA SER A 108 5.61 -9.21 -3.15
C SER A 108 7.12 -9.21 -3.11
N SER A 109 7.73 -10.07 -2.30
CA SER A 109 9.20 -10.14 -2.24
C SER A 109 9.81 -10.63 -3.56
N GLU A 110 9.13 -11.50 -4.29
CA GLU A 110 9.70 -12.13 -5.50
C GLU A 110 8.75 -12.18 -6.70
N SER A 111 7.45 -12.13 -6.47
CA SER A 111 6.46 -12.34 -7.53
C SER A 111 5.97 -11.02 -8.11
N ARG A 112 5.60 -11.05 -9.39
CA ARG A 112 5.16 -9.88 -10.13
C ARG A 112 3.64 -9.90 -10.26
N TYR A 113 2.96 -9.13 -9.42
CA TYR A 113 1.50 -8.98 -9.47
C TYR A 113 1.11 -7.55 -9.75
N LEU A 114 -0.12 -7.39 -10.27
CA LEU A 114 -0.81 -6.12 -10.27
C LEU A 114 -1.85 -6.12 -9.16
N THR A 115 -2.05 -4.98 -8.55
CA THR A 115 -3.15 -4.74 -7.61
C THR A 115 -3.94 -3.53 -8.06
N GLU A 116 -5.10 -3.28 -7.45
CA GLU A 116 -5.96 -2.18 -7.87
C GLU A 116 -5.34 -0.82 -7.53
N GLY A 117 -5.27 0.07 -8.51
CA GLY A 117 -4.55 1.34 -8.40
C GLY A 117 -5.10 2.29 -7.35
N HIS A 118 -6.40 2.20 -7.03
CA HIS A 118 -6.99 3.09 -6.01
C HIS A 118 -6.37 2.89 -4.63
N ASN A 119 -5.75 1.74 -4.37
CA ASN A 119 -5.06 1.48 -3.10
C ASN A 119 -3.67 2.14 -3.03
N TRP A 120 -3.13 2.55 -4.16
CA TRP A 120 -1.80 3.13 -4.26
C TRP A 120 -1.85 4.65 -4.07
N VAL A 121 -2.27 5.09 -2.88
CA VAL A 121 -2.43 6.50 -2.55
C VAL A 121 -1.12 7.25 -2.75
N LYS A 122 -1.15 8.32 -3.57
CA LYS A 122 0.00 9.21 -3.82
C LYS A 122 0.05 10.33 -2.78
N TRP A 123 1.22 10.92 -2.63
CA TRP A 123 1.40 12.13 -1.81
C TRP A 123 0.86 11.95 -0.40
N VAL A 124 1.14 10.79 0.20
CA VAL A 124 0.66 10.52 1.56
C VAL A 124 1.23 11.53 2.54
N ASN A 125 0.37 12.25 3.24
CA ASN A 125 0.81 13.19 4.26
C ASN A 125 0.20 12.95 5.63
N LYS A 126 -0.77 12.03 5.74
CA LYS A 126 -1.43 11.75 7.00
C LYS A 126 -1.97 10.33 7.02
N MET A 127 -1.80 9.66 8.16
CA MET A 127 -2.35 8.34 8.40
C MET A 127 -3.02 8.36 9.77
N VAL A 128 -4.26 7.84 9.86
CA VAL A 128 -5.04 7.85 11.09
C VAL A 128 -5.54 6.44 11.38
N ILE A 129 -5.24 5.96 12.58
CA ILE A 129 -5.77 4.68 13.08
C ILE A 129 -7.04 4.93 13.85
N ARG A 130 -8.08 4.14 13.54
CA ARG A 130 -9.34 4.16 14.28
C ARG A 130 -9.64 2.75 14.76
N ASN A 131 -9.47 2.54 16.04
CA ASN A 131 -9.74 1.26 16.68
C ASN A 131 -11.14 1.28 17.29
N ALA A 132 -11.94 0.28 16.96
CA ALA A 132 -13.33 0.22 17.42
C ALA A 132 -13.43 0.11 18.94
N SER A 133 -12.47 -0.54 19.58
CA SER A 133 -12.46 -0.72 21.02
C SER A 133 -12.35 0.60 21.80
N SER A 134 -11.83 1.66 21.18
CA SER A 134 -11.68 2.96 21.82
C SER A 134 -13.00 3.71 22.00
N ASN A 135 -14.07 3.23 21.37
CA ASN A 135 -15.38 3.89 21.38
C ASN A 135 -16.34 3.35 22.42
N PHE A 136 -15.92 2.35 23.20
CA PHE A 136 -16.76 1.75 24.23
C PHE A 136 -16.52 2.40 25.57
N VAL A 137 -17.59 2.72 26.19
CA VAL A 137 -17.62 3.32 27.51
C VAL A 137 -18.30 2.40 28.50
#